data_61c6408b830596970c9a95eae1398a4e
#
_entry.id   61c6408b830596970c9a95eae1398a4e
#
_cell.length_a   1.000
_cell.length_b   1.000
_cell.length_c   1.000
_cell.angle_alpha   90.00
_cell.angle_beta   90.00
_cell.angle_gamma   90.00
#
_symmetry.space_group_name_H-M   'P 1'
#
loop_
_entity.id
_entity.type
_entity.pdbx_description
1 polymer ?
#
loop_
_entity_poly.entity_id
_entity_poly.type
_entity_poly.pdbx_seq_one_letter_code
_entity_poly.pdbx_strand_id
1 'polypeptide(L)'
;MQNRISGIILSLFAMCSMATAGEIVGAGATFPQPIYLKWASDFKKETNNIVNYQGVGSGAGIKQIDARTVIFGATDIPLKPEDLEKKGQVQFPMIVGGIVAIYNLKEVSNLTLTVDILAKIYSNKITKWNDKEIAAVNPNVKLPDLPIIKVRRSDGSGTTYNFTKYLSEANADWKKDYGFGASIEWNGNAIGAKGNDGVANNVQQTNGSIGYVEYAFAKTNNLSSAEMIGTDGKKVVAGLAAFQTNWPMVAISYI
;
A
#
# COMPACT_ATOMS: atom_id res chain seq x y z
N MET A 1 -49.25 -63.87 37.37
CA MET A 1 -49.43 -62.48 36.95
C MET A 1 -48.07 -61.77 37.03
N GLN A 2 -47.36 -61.60 35.90
CA GLN A 2 -46.03 -61.01 35.83
C GLN A 2 -46.19 -59.63 35.21
N ASN A 3 -45.94 -58.59 35.98
CA ASN A 3 -45.86 -57.18 35.50
C ASN A 3 -44.52 -56.97 34.90
N ARG A 4 -44.44 -56.70 33.58
CA ARG A 4 -43.24 -56.17 32.88
C ARG A 4 -43.32 -54.68 32.90
N ILE A 5 -42.41 -54.06 33.62
CA ILE A 5 -42.15 -52.61 33.56
C ILE A 5 -41.13 -52.38 32.45
N SER A 6 -41.59 -51.76 31.36
CA SER A 6 -40.74 -51.33 30.25
C SER A 6 -40.16 -49.97 30.63
N GLY A 7 -38.85 -49.95 30.91
CA GLY A 7 -38.10 -48.70 31.11
C GLY A 7 -37.81 -48.04 29.74
N ILE A 8 -38.34 -46.84 29.53
CA ILE A 8 -38.01 -45.98 28.39
C ILE A 8 -36.72 -45.24 28.75
N ILE A 9 -35.61 -45.60 28.10
CA ILE A 9 -34.34 -44.86 28.17
C ILE A 9 -34.46 -43.67 27.21
N LEU A 10 -34.66 -42.48 27.78
CA LEU A 10 -34.65 -41.21 27.04
C LEU A 10 -33.21 -40.82 26.79
N SER A 11 -32.69 -41.14 25.59
CA SER A 11 -31.36 -40.73 25.14
C SER A 11 -31.37 -39.21 24.83
N LEU A 12 -30.83 -38.41 25.73
CA LEU A 12 -30.59 -37.00 25.51
C LEU A 12 -29.44 -36.85 24.50
N PHE A 13 -29.76 -36.72 23.21
CA PHE A 13 -28.78 -36.30 22.20
C PHE A 13 -28.44 -34.82 22.44
N ALA A 14 -27.34 -34.53 23.10
CA ALA A 14 -26.75 -33.21 23.13
C ALA A 14 -26.31 -32.89 21.70
N MET A 15 -27.11 -32.13 20.96
CA MET A 15 -26.68 -31.49 19.71
C MET A 15 -25.62 -30.46 20.08
N CYS A 16 -24.36 -30.87 20.03
CA CYS A 16 -23.26 -29.95 19.97
C CYS A 16 -23.39 -29.16 18.66
N SER A 17 -23.94 -27.96 18.70
CA SER A 17 -23.93 -27.05 17.57
C SER A 17 -22.44 -26.75 17.29
N MET A 18 -21.88 -27.47 16.31
CA MET A 18 -20.61 -27.06 15.74
C MET A 18 -20.84 -25.69 15.10
N ALA A 19 -20.41 -24.64 15.77
CA ALA A 19 -20.32 -23.33 15.16
C ALA A 19 -19.39 -23.48 13.95
N THR A 20 -19.96 -23.48 12.75
CA THR A 20 -19.18 -23.43 11.52
C THR A 20 -18.46 -22.10 11.53
N ALA A 21 -17.12 -22.16 11.49
CA ALA A 21 -16.29 -20.96 11.35
C ALA A 21 -16.76 -20.19 10.10
N GLY A 22 -17.24 -18.97 10.30
CA GLY A 22 -17.64 -18.10 9.20
C GLY A 22 -16.38 -17.64 8.45
N GLU A 23 -16.42 -17.68 7.11
CA GLU A 23 -15.36 -17.11 6.28
C GLU A 23 -15.78 -15.75 5.75
N ILE A 24 -14.97 -14.73 6.01
CA ILE A 24 -15.13 -13.37 5.51
C ILE A 24 -14.07 -13.15 4.42
N VAL A 25 -14.52 -12.97 3.18
CA VAL A 25 -13.61 -12.76 2.04
C VAL A 25 -13.54 -11.29 1.69
N GLY A 26 -12.32 -10.76 1.66
CA GLY A 26 -12.03 -9.39 1.23
C GLY A 26 -10.91 -9.33 0.21
N ALA A 27 -10.89 -8.28 -0.60
CA ALA A 27 -9.83 -8.07 -1.57
C ALA A 27 -9.60 -6.57 -1.84
N GLY A 28 -8.40 -6.22 -2.29
CA GLY A 28 -8.14 -4.85 -2.70
C GLY A 28 -6.71 -4.37 -2.52
N ALA A 29 -6.56 -3.18 -1.98
CA ALA A 29 -5.29 -2.50 -1.82
C ALA A 29 -4.21 -3.37 -1.18
N THR A 30 -2.99 -3.34 -1.73
CA THR A 30 -1.84 -3.98 -1.07
C THR A 30 -1.25 -3.10 0.03
N PHE A 31 -1.56 -1.82 0.04
CA PHE A 31 -1.10 -0.88 1.07
C PHE A 31 -1.43 -1.35 2.51
N PRO A 32 -2.68 -1.73 2.86
CA PRO A 32 -3.03 -2.21 4.19
C PRO A 32 -2.72 -3.70 4.41
N GLN A 33 -2.32 -4.45 3.38
CA GLN A 33 -2.24 -5.90 3.42
C GLN A 33 -1.43 -6.45 4.61
N PRO A 34 -0.25 -5.93 4.97
CA PRO A 34 0.52 -6.49 6.09
C PRO A 34 -0.26 -6.47 7.41
N ILE A 35 -0.92 -5.35 7.71
CA ILE A 35 -1.70 -5.23 8.95
C ILE A 35 -3.01 -6.02 8.89
N TYR A 36 -3.67 -6.08 7.74
CA TYR A 36 -4.90 -6.88 7.59
C TYR A 36 -4.64 -8.37 7.78
N LEU A 37 -3.53 -8.89 7.24
CA LEU A 37 -3.14 -10.29 7.47
C LEU A 37 -2.81 -10.56 8.94
N LYS A 38 -2.19 -9.60 9.63
CA LYS A 38 -1.94 -9.70 11.08
C LYS A 38 -3.25 -9.72 11.85
N TRP A 39 -4.18 -8.80 11.59
CA TRP A 39 -5.49 -8.75 12.23
C TRP A 39 -6.33 -10.00 11.93
N ALA A 40 -6.31 -10.50 10.69
CA ALA A 40 -6.98 -11.75 10.32
C ALA A 40 -6.47 -12.95 11.13
N SER A 41 -5.14 -13.02 11.30
CA SER A 41 -4.51 -14.07 12.12
C SER A 41 -4.91 -13.97 13.59
N ASP A 42 -4.94 -12.78 14.16
CA ASP A 42 -5.31 -12.58 15.57
C ASP A 42 -6.81 -12.82 15.79
N PHE A 43 -7.65 -12.32 14.90
CA PHE A 43 -9.09 -12.56 14.93
C PHE A 43 -9.45 -14.04 14.86
N LYS A 44 -8.72 -14.80 14.03
CA LYS A 44 -8.90 -16.26 13.97
C LYS A 44 -8.58 -16.93 15.31
N LYS A 45 -7.53 -16.50 16.00
CA LYS A 45 -7.14 -17.08 17.31
C LYS A 45 -8.19 -16.80 18.38
N GLU A 46 -8.81 -15.62 18.34
CA GLU A 46 -9.75 -15.16 19.36
C GLU A 46 -11.17 -15.71 19.13
N THR A 47 -11.60 -15.82 17.86
CA THR A 47 -13.00 -16.09 17.52
C THR A 47 -13.24 -17.39 16.74
N ASN A 48 -12.16 -18.04 16.28
CA ASN A 48 -12.18 -19.15 15.32
C ASN A 48 -12.80 -18.81 13.96
N ASN A 49 -13.12 -17.54 13.67
CA ASN A 49 -13.59 -17.10 12.36
C ASN A 49 -12.39 -16.78 11.44
N ILE A 50 -12.57 -16.95 10.15
CA ILE A 50 -11.52 -16.76 9.15
C ILE A 50 -11.80 -15.49 8.36
N VAL A 51 -10.81 -14.58 8.29
CA VAL A 51 -10.78 -13.48 7.32
C VAL A 51 -9.74 -13.82 6.26
N ASN A 52 -10.21 -13.96 5.01
CA ASN A 52 -9.35 -14.20 3.85
C ASN A 52 -9.23 -12.92 3.05
N TYR A 53 -8.08 -12.24 3.16
CA TYR A 53 -7.81 -10.99 2.45
C TYR A 53 -6.79 -11.19 1.33
N GLN A 54 -7.12 -10.71 0.13
CA GLN A 54 -6.28 -10.79 -1.05
C GLN A 54 -5.84 -9.40 -1.52
N GLY A 55 -4.54 -9.12 -1.43
CA GLY A 55 -3.93 -7.91 -1.97
C GLY A 55 -3.80 -7.97 -3.50
N VAL A 56 -4.78 -7.45 -4.20
CA VAL A 56 -4.87 -7.48 -5.67
C VAL A 56 -4.77 -6.09 -6.32
N GLY A 57 -4.62 -5.04 -5.49
CA GLY A 57 -4.63 -3.63 -5.86
C GLY A 57 -6.00 -2.97 -5.70
N SER A 58 -6.00 -1.67 -5.38
CA SER A 58 -7.23 -0.89 -5.11
C SER A 58 -8.25 -0.97 -6.25
N GLY A 59 -7.79 -0.85 -7.49
CA GLY A 59 -8.69 -0.91 -8.66
C GLY A 59 -9.39 -2.25 -8.81
N ALA A 60 -8.71 -3.37 -8.51
CA ALA A 60 -9.31 -4.70 -8.52
C ALA A 60 -10.24 -4.90 -7.32
N GLY A 61 -9.90 -4.36 -6.15
CA GLY A 61 -10.75 -4.38 -4.96
C GLY A 61 -12.10 -3.68 -5.21
N ILE A 62 -12.05 -2.47 -5.77
CA ILE A 62 -13.26 -1.72 -6.15
C ILE A 62 -14.14 -2.54 -7.12
N LYS A 63 -13.53 -3.15 -8.15
CA LYS A 63 -14.27 -3.97 -9.11
C LYS A 63 -14.91 -5.21 -8.46
N GLN A 64 -14.22 -5.85 -7.51
CA GLN A 64 -14.74 -7.04 -6.85
C GLN A 64 -15.89 -6.72 -5.90
N ILE A 65 -15.81 -5.62 -5.14
CA ILE A 65 -16.95 -5.22 -4.28
C ILE A 65 -18.11 -4.73 -5.13
N ASP A 66 -17.88 -4.03 -6.24
CA ASP A 66 -18.93 -3.64 -7.19
C ASP A 66 -19.67 -4.86 -7.77
N ALA A 67 -18.91 -5.91 -8.10
CA ALA A 67 -19.43 -7.18 -8.59
C ALA A 67 -20.00 -8.08 -7.48
N ARG A 68 -19.91 -7.69 -6.20
CA ARG A 68 -20.31 -8.46 -5.01
C ARG A 68 -19.68 -9.85 -4.93
N THR A 69 -18.45 -9.99 -5.42
CA THR A 69 -17.65 -11.24 -5.35
C THR A 69 -16.85 -11.35 -4.05
N VAL A 70 -16.79 -10.27 -3.27
CA VAL A 70 -16.20 -10.20 -1.93
C VAL A 70 -17.16 -9.51 -0.97
N ILE A 71 -17.00 -9.75 0.34
CA ILE A 71 -17.81 -9.13 1.39
C ILE A 71 -17.35 -7.70 1.65
N PHE A 72 -16.02 -7.44 1.56
CA PHE A 72 -15.46 -6.10 1.65
C PHE A 72 -14.37 -5.87 0.61
N GLY A 73 -14.28 -4.63 0.13
CA GLY A 73 -13.23 -4.17 -0.76
C GLY A 73 -12.32 -3.18 -0.04
N ALA A 74 -11.01 -3.26 -0.22
CA ALA A 74 -10.10 -2.27 0.33
C ALA A 74 -9.47 -1.41 -0.76
N THR A 75 -9.38 -0.09 -0.51
CA THR A 75 -8.81 0.87 -1.46
C THR A 75 -8.15 2.05 -0.75
N ASP A 76 -7.07 2.60 -1.32
CA ASP A 76 -6.45 3.83 -0.84
C ASP A 76 -6.94 5.05 -1.64
N ILE A 77 -8.07 4.89 -2.33
CA ILE A 77 -8.71 5.92 -3.15
C ILE A 77 -10.02 6.32 -2.48
N PRO A 78 -10.20 7.59 -2.11
CA PRO A 78 -11.50 8.07 -1.66
C PRO A 78 -12.48 8.03 -2.82
N LEU A 79 -13.58 7.31 -2.65
CA LEU A 79 -14.66 7.21 -3.63
C LEU A 79 -15.66 8.36 -3.43
N LYS A 80 -16.32 8.77 -4.50
CA LYS A 80 -17.33 9.83 -4.42
C LYS A 80 -18.57 9.33 -3.69
N PRO A 81 -19.15 10.13 -2.77
CA PRO A 81 -20.37 9.76 -2.06
C PRO A 81 -21.51 9.33 -2.98
N GLU A 82 -21.68 10.04 -4.10
CA GLU A 82 -22.75 9.75 -5.07
C GLU A 82 -22.58 8.38 -5.75
N ASP A 83 -21.32 7.93 -5.94
CA ASP A 83 -21.02 6.63 -6.54
C ASP A 83 -21.25 5.50 -5.50
N LEU A 84 -20.90 5.74 -4.25
CA LEU A 84 -21.15 4.81 -3.14
C LEU A 84 -22.67 4.62 -2.93
N GLU A 85 -23.44 5.72 -2.88
CA GLU A 85 -24.88 5.67 -2.70
C GLU A 85 -25.58 4.88 -3.82
N LYS A 86 -25.24 5.16 -5.09
CA LYS A 86 -25.79 4.43 -6.25
C LYS A 86 -25.53 2.91 -6.19
N LYS A 87 -24.43 2.50 -5.56
CA LYS A 87 -24.03 1.11 -5.44
C LYS A 87 -24.51 0.44 -4.15
N GLY A 88 -25.15 1.22 -3.24
CA GLY A 88 -25.53 0.76 -1.91
C GLY A 88 -24.30 0.35 -1.08
N GLN A 89 -23.22 1.11 -1.18
CA GLN A 89 -21.95 0.89 -0.50
C GLN A 89 -21.69 2.01 0.49
N VAL A 90 -20.88 1.72 1.49
CA VAL A 90 -20.30 2.69 2.42
C VAL A 90 -18.79 2.57 2.37
N GLN A 91 -18.09 3.68 2.60
CA GLN A 91 -16.64 3.68 2.69
C GLN A 91 -16.23 4.37 3.99
N PHE A 92 -15.31 3.76 4.74
CA PHE A 92 -14.78 4.34 5.96
C PHE A 92 -13.27 4.08 6.10
N PRO A 93 -12.53 5.01 6.76
CA PRO A 93 -11.09 4.89 6.94
C PRO A 93 -10.75 3.77 7.93
N MET A 94 -9.71 2.98 7.60
CA MET A 94 -9.22 1.89 8.44
C MET A 94 -7.82 2.14 8.98
N ILE A 95 -6.91 2.57 8.12
CA ILE A 95 -5.53 2.82 8.52
C ILE A 95 -4.97 4.06 7.84
N VAL A 96 -3.98 4.65 8.47
CA VAL A 96 -3.13 5.71 7.92
C VAL A 96 -1.71 5.18 7.85
N GLY A 97 -1.03 5.41 6.73
CA GLY A 97 0.35 4.98 6.54
C GLY A 97 1.15 5.95 5.68
N GLY A 98 2.46 5.80 5.69
CA GLY A 98 3.37 6.62 4.88
C GLY A 98 3.76 5.92 3.58
N ILE A 99 3.74 6.65 2.47
CA ILE A 99 4.39 6.23 1.23
C ILE A 99 5.85 6.64 1.31
N VAL A 100 6.75 5.71 1.05
CA VAL A 100 8.19 5.94 1.07
C VAL A 100 8.81 5.67 -0.29
N ALA A 101 9.79 6.50 -0.67
CA ALA A 101 10.63 6.24 -1.82
C ALA A 101 11.74 5.26 -1.42
N ILE A 102 11.67 4.02 -1.91
CA ILE A 102 12.69 3.01 -1.69
C ILE A 102 13.70 3.03 -2.83
N TYR A 103 14.96 2.75 -2.52
CA TYR A 103 16.03 2.76 -3.52
C TYR A 103 17.05 1.64 -3.30
N ASN A 104 17.79 1.31 -4.34
CA ASN A 104 18.89 0.34 -4.29
C ASN A 104 20.18 0.97 -4.83
N LEU A 105 20.95 1.55 -3.91
CA LEU A 105 22.29 2.09 -4.15
C LEU A 105 23.24 1.49 -3.12
N LYS A 106 24.19 0.67 -3.56
CA LYS A 106 25.03 -0.15 -2.68
C LYS A 106 25.84 0.63 -1.65
N GLU A 107 26.26 1.86 -1.97
CA GLU A 107 27.16 2.67 -1.14
C GLU A 107 26.49 3.92 -0.56
N VAL A 108 25.15 4.03 -0.67
CA VAL A 108 24.39 5.18 -0.20
C VAL A 108 23.41 4.73 0.87
N SER A 109 23.67 5.10 2.11
CA SER A 109 22.82 4.72 3.26
C SER A 109 21.77 5.77 3.64
N ASN A 110 22.03 7.06 3.37
CA ASN A 110 21.21 8.18 3.84
C ASN A 110 20.92 9.14 2.68
N LEU A 111 20.06 8.74 1.78
CA LEU A 111 19.63 9.59 0.66
C LEU A 111 18.46 10.47 1.10
N THR A 112 18.57 11.77 0.86
CA THR A 112 17.48 12.73 1.06
C THR A 112 16.87 13.10 -0.28
N LEU A 113 15.54 13.14 -0.36
CA LEU A 113 14.81 13.58 -1.53
C LEU A 113 13.72 14.59 -1.15
N THR A 114 13.23 15.32 -2.14
CA THR A 114 11.99 16.11 -2.04
C THR A 114 10.93 15.49 -2.94
N VAL A 115 9.66 15.83 -2.71
CA VAL A 115 8.58 15.38 -3.59
C VAL A 115 8.74 15.96 -5.01
N ASP A 116 9.28 17.18 -5.12
CA ASP A 116 9.60 17.80 -6.41
C ASP A 116 10.71 17.04 -7.17
N ILE A 117 11.78 16.63 -6.49
CA ILE A 117 12.83 15.77 -7.09
C ILE A 117 12.22 14.42 -7.55
N LEU A 118 11.35 13.81 -6.76
CA LEU A 118 10.64 12.59 -7.16
C LEU A 118 9.82 12.83 -8.45
N ALA A 119 9.09 13.94 -8.54
CA ALA A 119 8.36 14.31 -9.75
C ALA A 119 9.29 14.42 -10.96
N LYS A 120 10.44 15.07 -10.81
CA LYS A 120 11.45 15.20 -11.87
C LYS A 120 12.09 13.87 -12.28
N ILE A 121 12.32 12.97 -11.32
CA ILE A 121 12.79 11.60 -11.61
C ILE A 121 11.75 10.83 -12.43
N TYR A 122 10.51 10.80 -11.95
CA TYR A 122 9.46 10.01 -12.63
C TYR A 122 9.02 10.61 -13.97
N SER A 123 9.21 11.92 -14.18
CA SER A 123 9.00 12.59 -15.48
C SER A 123 10.20 12.56 -16.43
N ASN A 124 11.30 11.87 -16.10
CA ASN A 124 12.57 11.82 -16.86
C ASN A 124 13.31 13.15 -16.98
N LYS A 125 13.04 14.15 -16.16
CA LYS A 125 13.82 15.39 -16.07
C LYS A 125 15.14 15.16 -15.33
N ILE A 126 15.14 14.27 -14.35
CA ILE A 126 16.33 13.77 -13.65
C ILE A 126 16.47 12.28 -13.98
N THR A 127 17.60 11.90 -14.57
CA THR A 127 17.83 10.53 -15.07
C THR A 127 19.05 9.84 -14.46
N LYS A 128 19.87 10.57 -13.68
CA LYS A 128 21.06 10.04 -13.03
C LYS A 128 21.05 10.38 -11.54
N TRP A 129 21.64 9.51 -10.74
CA TRP A 129 21.71 9.69 -9.29
C TRP A 129 22.61 10.86 -8.86
N ASN A 130 23.67 11.16 -9.63
CA ASN A 130 24.57 12.30 -9.38
C ASN A 130 24.08 13.62 -9.97
N ASP A 131 22.79 13.73 -10.31
CA ASP A 131 22.20 14.99 -10.76
C ASP A 131 22.39 16.11 -9.70
N LYS A 132 22.64 17.32 -10.19
CA LYS A 132 22.90 18.49 -9.35
C LYS A 132 21.79 18.81 -8.34
N GLU A 133 20.53 18.55 -8.71
CA GLU A 133 19.40 18.79 -7.81
C GLU A 133 19.35 17.76 -6.68
N ILE A 134 19.67 16.49 -6.96
CA ILE A 134 19.81 15.47 -5.91
C ILE A 134 21.03 15.80 -5.04
N ALA A 135 22.17 16.17 -5.64
CA ALA A 135 23.39 16.52 -4.92
C ALA A 135 23.18 17.73 -3.98
N ALA A 136 22.39 18.71 -4.39
CA ALA A 136 22.11 19.91 -3.60
C ALA A 136 21.45 19.61 -2.24
N VAL A 137 20.59 18.59 -2.16
CA VAL A 137 19.95 18.16 -0.91
C VAL A 137 20.74 17.06 -0.18
N ASN A 138 21.87 16.62 -0.76
CA ASN A 138 22.74 15.56 -0.26
C ASN A 138 24.23 15.97 -0.23
N PRO A 139 24.62 17.12 0.36
CA PRO A 139 25.97 17.69 0.22
C PRO A 139 27.09 16.77 0.76
N ASN A 140 26.77 15.84 1.67
CA ASN A 140 27.74 14.94 2.29
C ASN A 140 27.63 13.48 1.77
N VAL A 141 26.87 13.26 0.71
CA VAL A 141 26.66 11.91 0.14
C VAL A 141 27.39 11.84 -1.21
N LYS A 142 28.26 10.85 -1.36
CA LYS A 142 28.88 10.55 -2.66
C LYS A 142 27.87 9.82 -3.54
N LEU A 143 27.19 10.57 -4.39
CA LEU A 143 26.22 10.01 -5.32
C LEU A 143 26.92 9.35 -6.52
N PRO A 144 26.52 8.12 -6.91
CA PRO A 144 27.15 7.41 -8.02
C PRO A 144 26.71 8.00 -9.37
N ASP A 145 27.59 7.93 -10.38
CA ASP A 145 27.22 8.21 -11.78
C ASP A 145 26.51 6.98 -12.40
N LEU A 146 25.29 6.76 -11.92
CA LEU A 146 24.43 5.67 -12.37
C LEU A 146 23.11 6.21 -12.92
N PRO A 147 22.54 5.58 -13.97
CA PRO A 147 21.19 5.89 -14.40
C PRO A 147 20.17 5.50 -13.31
N ILE A 148 19.10 6.28 -13.20
CA ILE A 148 17.97 5.97 -12.32
C ILE A 148 17.02 5.02 -13.05
N ILE A 149 16.81 3.83 -12.48
CA ILE A 149 15.85 2.84 -12.97
C ILE A 149 14.57 2.96 -12.16
N LYS A 150 13.52 3.48 -12.77
CA LYS A 150 12.24 3.68 -12.09
C LYS A 150 11.45 2.38 -12.02
N VAL A 151 10.91 2.08 -10.85
CA VAL A 151 9.94 1.00 -10.66
C VAL A 151 8.59 1.62 -10.29
N ARG A 152 7.54 1.23 -11.03
CA ARG A 152 6.19 1.75 -10.86
C ARG A 152 5.19 0.62 -10.78
N ARG A 153 3.97 0.92 -10.36
CA ARG A 153 2.87 -0.05 -10.34
C ARG A 153 2.35 -0.34 -11.75
N SER A 154 2.06 -1.59 -12.03
CA SER A 154 1.43 -2.06 -13.27
C SER A 154 -0.06 -2.34 -13.13
N ASP A 155 -0.58 -2.38 -11.91
CA ASP A 155 -1.98 -2.58 -11.55
C ASP A 155 -2.67 -1.26 -11.18
N GLY A 156 -4.00 -1.25 -11.09
CA GLY A 156 -4.77 -0.13 -10.55
C GLY A 156 -4.49 0.04 -9.06
N SER A 157 -3.69 1.03 -8.70
CA SER A 157 -3.05 1.17 -7.39
C SER A 157 -3.48 2.42 -6.65
N GLY A 158 -3.98 2.26 -5.42
CA GLY A 158 -4.21 3.38 -4.51
C GLY A 158 -2.91 4.02 -4.03
N THR A 159 -1.82 3.23 -3.87
CA THR A 159 -0.49 3.79 -3.59
C THR A 159 -0.03 4.71 -4.73
N THR A 160 -0.23 4.30 -6.00
CA THR A 160 0.06 5.16 -7.16
C THR A 160 -0.81 6.41 -7.17
N TYR A 161 -2.11 6.27 -6.88
CA TYR A 161 -3.03 7.41 -6.80
C TYR A 161 -2.52 8.47 -5.82
N ASN A 162 -2.19 8.08 -4.60
CA ASN A 162 -1.69 8.99 -3.58
C ASN A 162 -0.29 9.52 -3.93
N PHE A 163 0.64 8.67 -4.37
CA PHE A 163 1.96 9.08 -4.79
C PHE A 163 1.90 10.15 -5.88
N THR A 164 1.16 9.91 -6.96
CA THR A 164 1.05 10.85 -8.08
C THR A 164 0.29 12.12 -7.71
N LYS A 165 -0.64 12.04 -6.74
CA LYS A 165 -1.30 13.22 -6.17
C LYS A 165 -0.29 14.13 -5.48
N TYR A 166 0.59 13.60 -4.63
CA TYR A 166 1.65 14.38 -3.99
C TYR A 166 2.65 14.95 -5.00
N LEU A 167 3.01 14.21 -6.06
CA LEU A 167 3.83 14.75 -7.14
C LEU A 167 3.14 15.93 -7.84
N SER A 168 1.83 15.84 -8.07
CA SER A 168 1.04 16.92 -8.68
C SER A 168 0.93 18.16 -7.78
N GLU A 169 0.90 17.98 -6.47
CA GLU A 169 0.85 19.07 -5.50
C GLU A 169 2.21 19.79 -5.40
N ALA A 170 3.32 19.05 -5.51
CA ALA A 170 4.66 19.58 -5.37
C ALA A 170 5.28 20.14 -6.67
N ASN A 171 4.77 19.73 -7.84
CA ASN A 171 5.37 20.09 -9.13
C ASN A 171 4.31 20.42 -10.17
N ALA A 172 4.30 21.68 -10.63
CA ALA A 172 3.29 22.19 -11.57
C ALA A 172 3.37 21.54 -12.96
N ASP A 173 4.59 21.21 -13.44
CA ASP A 173 4.77 20.53 -14.71
C ASP A 173 4.24 19.09 -14.64
N TRP A 174 4.53 18.38 -13.54
CA TRP A 174 3.95 17.07 -13.30
C TRP A 174 2.41 17.12 -13.32
N LYS A 175 1.84 18.07 -12.57
CA LYS A 175 0.38 18.26 -12.51
C LYS A 175 -0.23 18.46 -13.89
N LYS A 176 0.42 19.28 -14.73
CA LYS A 176 -0.02 19.58 -16.10
C LYS A 176 0.08 18.37 -17.03
N ASP A 177 1.21 17.67 -16.98
CA ASP A 177 1.57 16.66 -18.00
C ASP A 177 1.05 15.26 -17.65
N TYR A 178 0.92 14.93 -16.35
CA TYR A 178 0.56 13.59 -15.87
C TYR A 178 -0.67 13.56 -14.97
N GLY A 179 -0.90 14.61 -14.17
CA GLY A 179 -1.94 14.61 -13.15
C GLY A 179 -1.73 13.52 -12.10
N PHE A 180 -2.83 12.93 -11.64
CA PHE A 180 -2.79 11.82 -10.69
C PHE A 180 -3.90 10.81 -10.95
N GLY A 181 -3.67 9.55 -10.54
CA GLY A 181 -4.65 8.48 -10.72
C GLY A 181 -4.13 7.13 -10.23
N ALA A 182 -5.04 6.16 -10.14
CA ALA A 182 -4.68 4.78 -9.81
C ALA A 182 -3.81 4.12 -10.88
N SER A 183 -3.89 4.63 -12.10
CA SER A 183 -3.05 4.30 -13.26
C SER A 183 -2.92 5.58 -14.08
N ILE A 184 -1.71 5.90 -14.50
CA ILE A 184 -1.40 7.06 -15.35
C ILE A 184 -0.53 6.60 -16.53
N GLU A 185 -0.45 7.41 -17.58
CA GLU A 185 0.51 7.20 -18.67
C GLU A 185 1.92 7.61 -18.20
N TRP A 186 2.80 6.61 -18.07
CA TRP A 186 4.18 6.82 -17.63
C TRP A 186 5.09 7.05 -18.83
N ASN A 187 5.73 8.21 -18.90
CA ASN A 187 6.71 8.47 -19.94
C ASN A 187 8.05 7.78 -19.65
N GLY A 188 8.67 7.28 -20.73
CA GLY A 188 9.98 6.63 -20.69
C GLY A 188 9.97 5.25 -20.05
N ASN A 189 11.17 4.68 -19.95
CA ASN A 189 11.34 3.33 -19.45
C ASN A 189 11.16 3.28 -17.94
N ALA A 190 10.23 2.44 -17.50
CA ALA A 190 10.03 2.12 -16.09
C ALA A 190 9.61 0.65 -15.96
N ILE A 191 10.13 -0.04 -14.95
CA ILE A 191 9.74 -1.41 -14.63
C ILE A 191 8.34 -1.39 -14.03
N GLY A 192 7.40 -2.11 -14.66
CA GLY A 192 6.06 -2.30 -14.11
C GLY A 192 6.03 -3.47 -13.13
N ALA A 193 5.54 -3.25 -11.91
CA ALA A 193 5.47 -4.25 -10.86
C ALA A 193 4.07 -4.31 -10.25
N LYS A 194 3.56 -5.50 -9.96
CA LYS A 194 2.24 -5.69 -9.36
C LYS A 194 2.33 -5.63 -7.84
N GLY A 195 1.49 -4.81 -7.20
CA GLY A 195 1.43 -4.66 -5.76
C GLY A 195 2.62 -3.90 -5.15
N ASN A 196 2.56 -3.61 -3.86
CA ASN A 196 3.70 -3.04 -3.11
C ASN A 196 4.86 -4.04 -3.01
N ASP A 197 4.57 -5.30 -2.80
CA ASP A 197 5.53 -6.41 -2.79
C ASP A 197 6.29 -6.55 -4.11
N GLY A 198 5.60 -6.48 -5.24
CA GLY A 198 6.25 -6.49 -6.55
C GLY A 198 7.20 -5.31 -6.77
N VAL A 199 6.83 -4.11 -6.32
CA VAL A 199 7.73 -2.93 -6.37
C VAL A 199 8.94 -3.16 -5.45
N ALA A 200 8.71 -3.59 -4.21
CA ALA A 200 9.79 -3.86 -3.25
C ALA A 200 10.80 -4.88 -3.80
N ASN A 201 10.31 -5.99 -4.34
CA ASN A 201 11.16 -7.05 -4.93
C ASN A 201 11.98 -6.55 -6.13
N ASN A 202 11.37 -5.79 -7.04
CA ASN A 202 12.11 -5.26 -8.20
C ASN A 202 13.20 -4.26 -7.77
N VAL A 203 12.90 -3.39 -6.81
CA VAL A 203 13.91 -2.45 -6.29
C VAL A 203 15.04 -3.20 -5.59
N GLN A 204 14.73 -4.21 -4.78
CA GLN A 204 15.75 -5.02 -4.10
C GLN A 204 16.73 -5.69 -5.08
N GLN A 205 16.24 -6.15 -6.21
CA GLN A 205 17.04 -6.89 -7.19
C GLN A 205 17.77 -6.00 -8.22
N THR A 206 17.37 -4.71 -8.35
CA THR A 206 17.85 -3.84 -9.41
C THR A 206 18.73 -2.72 -8.86
N ASN A 207 20.05 -2.80 -9.05
CA ASN A 207 20.97 -1.73 -8.64
C ASN A 207 20.67 -0.43 -9.42
N GLY A 208 20.70 0.72 -8.74
CA GLY A 208 20.36 2.01 -9.32
C GLY A 208 18.85 2.29 -9.43
N SER A 209 18.02 1.41 -8.89
CA SER A 209 16.56 1.59 -8.96
C SER A 209 15.98 2.43 -7.84
N ILE A 210 14.82 3.00 -8.13
CA ILE A 210 13.93 3.71 -7.19
C ILE A 210 12.49 3.24 -7.41
N GLY A 211 11.75 3.06 -6.32
CA GLY A 211 10.33 2.73 -6.33
C GLY A 211 9.59 3.45 -5.18
N TYR A 212 8.29 3.27 -5.12
CA TYR A 212 7.46 3.79 -4.03
C TYR A 212 6.55 2.69 -3.48
N VAL A 213 6.51 2.57 -2.17
CA VAL A 213 5.71 1.56 -1.45
C VAL A 213 5.16 2.14 -0.15
N GLU A 214 4.20 1.45 0.44
CA GLU A 214 3.84 1.67 1.84
C GLU A 214 5.01 1.22 2.74
N TYR A 215 5.22 1.95 3.84
CA TYR A 215 6.38 1.84 4.73
C TYR A 215 6.65 0.43 5.28
N ALA A 216 5.61 -0.33 5.62
CA ALA A 216 5.79 -1.68 6.14
C ALA A 216 6.52 -2.59 5.14
N PHE A 217 6.31 -2.40 3.82
CA PHE A 217 7.03 -3.16 2.79
C PHE A 217 8.52 -2.82 2.76
N ALA A 218 8.89 -1.56 2.97
CA ALA A 218 10.30 -1.18 3.09
C ALA A 218 10.94 -1.83 4.32
N LYS A 219 10.26 -1.81 5.47
CA LYS A 219 10.74 -2.38 6.72
C LYS A 219 10.86 -3.91 6.66
N THR A 220 9.82 -4.59 6.18
CA THR A 220 9.79 -6.05 6.12
C THR A 220 10.84 -6.63 5.18
N ASN A 221 11.16 -5.91 4.09
CA ASN A 221 12.15 -6.33 3.11
C ASN A 221 13.55 -5.73 3.36
N ASN A 222 13.76 -5.04 4.49
CA ASN A 222 15.03 -4.36 4.82
C ASN A 222 15.55 -3.45 3.70
N LEU A 223 14.65 -2.72 3.04
CA LEU A 223 14.99 -1.80 1.95
C LEU A 223 15.37 -0.42 2.48
N SER A 224 16.35 0.20 1.85
CA SER A 224 16.66 1.61 2.08
C SER A 224 15.51 2.47 1.59
N SER A 225 15.01 3.37 2.44
CA SER A 225 14.06 4.40 2.08
C SER A 225 14.69 5.77 2.21
N ALA A 226 14.38 6.66 1.27
CA ALA A 226 14.89 8.02 1.31
C ALA A 226 14.32 8.79 2.51
N GLU A 227 15.18 9.59 3.17
CA GLU A 227 14.73 10.69 4.00
C GLU A 227 14.02 11.71 3.12
N MET A 228 12.99 12.35 3.63
CA MET A 228 12.28 13.38 2.86
C MET A 228 12.53 14.76 3.48
N ILE A 229 12.40 15.80 2.67
CA ILE A 229 12.14 17.12 3.22
C ILE A 229 10.65 17.17 3.54
N GLY A 230 10.34 17.30 4.81
CA GLY A 230 8.97 17.30 5.33
C GLY A 230 8.21 18.58 5.00
N THR A 231 6.96 18.63 5.43
CA THR A 231 6.07 19.79 5.21
C THR A 231 6.54 21.05 5.96
N ASP A 232 7.40 20.88 6.96
CA ASP A 232 8.06 21.95 7.72
C ASP A 232 9.43 22.40 7.14
N GLY A 233 9.82 21.86 5.97
CA GLY A 233 11.09 22.16 5.31
C GLY A 233 12.32 21.47 5.93
N LYS A 234 12.15 20.63 6.94
CA LYS A 234 13.26 19.91 7.60
C LYS A 234 13.37 18.48 7.10
N LYS A 235 14.57 17.91 7.25
CA LYS A 235 14.76 16.48 7.01
C LYS A 235 13.96 15.65 7.99
N VAL A 236 13.28 14.63 7.47
CA VAL A 236 12.48 13.70 8.24
C VAL A 236 12.73 12.28 7.77
N VAL A 237 12.87 11.37 8.72
CA VAL A 237 13.00 9.93 8.49
C VAL A 237 11.62 9.29 8.60
N ALA A 238 11.33 8.36 7.71
CA ALA A 238 10.07 7.62 7.74
C ALA A 238 9.86 6.86 9.04
N GLY A 239 8.71 7.01 9.64
CA GLY A 239 8.33 6.35 10.88
C GLY A 239 7.00 6.87 11.42
N LEU A 240 6.44 6.17 12.41
CA LEU A 240 5.11 6.47 12.93
C LEU A 240 4.95 7.94 13.36
N ALA A 241 5.91 8.48 14.10
CA ALA A 241 5.88 9.87 14.55
C ALA A 241 5.88 10.86 13.36
N ALA A 242 6.68 10.58 12.32
CA ALA A 242 6.73 11.40 11.12
C ALA A 242 5.40 11.37 10.35
N PHE A 243 4.77 10.21 10.23
CA PHE A 243 3.48 10.08 9.53
C PHE A 243 2.33 10.80 10.24
N GLN A 244 2.47 11.04 11.53
CA GLN A 244 1.51 11.82 12.33
C GLN A 244 1.79 13.33 12.32
N THR A 245 2.94 13.78 11.82
CA THR A 245 3.38 15.18 11.94
C THR A 245 3.75 15.83 10.61
N ASN A 246 4.89 15.48 10.03
CA ASN A 246 5.52 16.23 8.94
C ASN A 246 6.00 15.40 7.75
N TRP A 247 5.68 14.09 7.69
CA TRP A 247 5.94 13.29 6.50
C TRP A 247 5.12 13.79 5.32
N PRO A 248 5.71 14.03 4.13
CA PRO A 248 5.00 14.70 3.04
C PRO A 248 4.01 13.78 2.30
N MET A 249 4.13 12.47 2.40
CA MET A 249 3.33 11.50 1.63
C MET A 249 2.59 10.52 2.54
N VAL A 250 1.52 10.99 3.18
CA VAL A 250 0.64 10.18 4.03
C VAL A 250 -0.63 9.79 3.26
N ALA A 251 -1.02 8.53 3.35
CA ALA A 251 -2.22 8.02 2.69
C ALA A 251 -3.15 7.31 3.67
N ILE A 252 -4.44 7.33 3.36
CA ILE A 252 -5.48 6.61 4.09
C ILE A 252 -5.93 5.43 3.25
N SER A 253 -6.05 4.26 3.88
CA SER A 253 -6.71 3.10 3.30
C SER A 253 -8.09 2.92 3.90
N TYR A 254 -9.05 2.59 3.06
CA TYR A 254 -10.47 2.50 3.35
C TYR A 254 -10.97 1.08 3.10
N ILE A 255 -12.05 0.74 3.76
CA ILE A 255 -12.94 -0.38 3.43
C ILE A 255 -14.31 0.16 3.03
#